data_c8d1d93576e0b5f70df0f689d87c6954
#
_entry.id   c8d1d93576e0b5f70df0f689d87c6954
#
_cell.length_a   1.000
_cell.length_b   1.000
_cell.length_c   1.000
_cell.angle_alpha   90.00
_cell.angle_beta   90.00
_cell.angle_gamma   90.00
#
_symmetry.space_group_name_H-M   'P 1'
#
loop_
_entity.id
_entity.type
_entity.pdbx_description
1 polymer ?
#
loop_
_entity_poly.entity_id
_entity_poly.type
_entity_poly.pdbx_seq_one_letter_code
_entity_poly.pdbx_strand_id
1 'polypeptide(L)'
;IFHLNHGVLGQSPHPGPDMSVTTPTSYGASGGDFMSFATPGDLPGDARLDGAGALEFRSAPCEAALDILGQARLRLRVAADKPQAMLAALLVDEAPDGAQTVIARGFANLMHLDGPEQVTPLSPGTPVEAEILLHATGYRLPVGHRVLIKLSSAYWPILWPSPEPVRITLTPGLSQLSLPLRQAVADAPTPRALPAPDAPPQPAMTQIREGRMERGWQFDALSGKLINRTWIDGGVFGPV
;
A
#
# COMPACT_ATOMS: atom_id res chain seq x y z
N ILE A 1 16.66 -8.50 5.58
CA ILE A 1 15.52 -8.72 6.48
C ILE A 1 15.52 -7.61 7.53
N PHE A 2 14.36 -7.05 7.81
CA PHE A 2 14.13 -6.11 8.91
C PHE A 2 13.15 -6.72 9.91
N HIS A 3 13.29 -6.39 11.18
CA HIS A 3 12.34 -6.72 12.24
C HIS A 3 11.46 -5.50 12.56
N LEU A 4 10.16 -5.72 12.68
CA LEU A 4 9.22 -4.69 13.10
C LEU A 4 9.29 -4.57 14.63
N ASN A 5 10.06 -3.61 15.10
CA ASN A 5 10.19 -3.27 16.51
C ASN A 5 9.17 -2.18 16.91
N HIS A 6 9.29 -1.55 18.06
CA HIS A 6 8.38 -0.48 18.47
C HIS A 6 8.58 0.80 17.64
N GLY A 7 7.86 0.93 16.52
CA GLY A 7 7.94 2.06 15.58
C GLY A 7 9.19 2.06 14.68
N VAL A 8 10.04 1.03 14.76
CA VAL A 8 11.33 0.96 14.07
C VAL A 8 11.46 -0.31 13.25
N LEU A 9 12.02 -0.20 12.04
CA LEU A 9 12.54 -1.32 11.27
C LEU A 9 14.01 -1.52 11.63
N GLY A 10 14.29 -2.54 12.45
CA GLY A 10 15.63 -2.85 12.95
C GLY A 10 16.23 -4.08 12.28
N GLN A 11 17.56 -4.21 12.35
CA GLN A 11 18.29 -5.38 11.84
C GLN A 11 18.18 -6.60 12.80
N SER A 12 17.83 -6.37 14.06
CA SER A 12 17.64 -7.39 15.08
C SER A 12 16.26 -7.25 15.74
N PRO A 13 15.69 -8.35 16.24
CA PRO A 13 14.43 -8.29 16.97
C PRO A 13 14.62 -7.63 18.34
N HIS A 14 13.74 -6.71 18.67
CA HIS A 14 13.66 -6.09 19.99
C HIS A 14 12.23 -6.19 20.48
N PRO A 15 11.96 -7.11 21.43
CA PRO A 15 10.67 -7.20 22.08
C PRO A 15 10.28 -5.88 22.79
N GLY A 16 9.00 -5.58 22.79
CA GLY A 16 8.45 -4.38 23.45
C GLY A 16 6.99 -4.55 23.75
N PRO A 17 6.34 -3.53 24.34
CA PRO A 17 4.91 -3.56 24.59
C PRO A 17 4.14 -3.64 23.25
N ASP A 18 2.99 -4.29 23.29
CA ASP A 18 2.12 -4.42 22.12
C ASP A 18 1.75 -3.05 21.54
N MET A 19 1.71 -3.00 20.23
CA MET A 19 1.24 -1.85 19.47
C MET A 19 -0.12 -2.19 18.85
N SER A 20 -1.07 -1.27 18.92
CA SER A 20 -2.39 -1.52 18.34
C SER A 20 -2.90 -0.30 17.57
N VAL A 21 -3.75 -0.57 16.57
CA VAL A 21 -4.43 0.44 15.78
C VAL A 21 -5.83 -0.01 15.44
N THR A 22 -6.78 0.94 15.48
CA THR A 22 -8.09 0.82 14.85
C THR A 22 -8.12 1.87 13.74
N THR A 23 -8.09 1.39 12.51
CA THR A 23 -7.98 2.27 11.34
C THR A 23 -9.35 2.86 10.98
N PRO A 24 -9.48 4.17 10.81
CA PRO A 24 -10.71 4.77 10.30
C PRO A 24 -10.96 4.34 8.85
N THR A 25 -12.22 4.20 8.45
CA THR A 25 -12.60 3.80 7.08
C THR A 25 -12.19 4.80 6.00
N SER A 26 -11.87 6.05 6.39
CA SER A 26 -11.30 7.06 5.49
C SER A 26 -9.83 6.84 5.14
N TYR A 27 -9.13 5.96 5.85
CA TYR A 27 -7.75 5.61 5.56
C TYR A 27 -7.67 4.86 4.22
N GLY A 28 -6.83 5.36 3.31
CA GLY A 28 -6.76 4.90 1.92
C GLY A 28 -7.43 5.84 0.92
N ALA A 29 -8.05 6.94 1.39
CA ALA A 29 -8.70 7.93 0.53
C ALA A 29 -7.75 8.56 -0.49
N SER A 30 -6.46 8.70 -0.15
CA SER A 30 -5.39 9.17 -1.05
C SER A 30 -4.64 8.05 -1.74
N GLY A 31 -5.07 6.79 -1.57
CA GLY A 31 -4.39 5.59 -2.09
C GLY A 31 -4.48 5.39 -3.61
N GLY A 32 -5.15 6.27 -4.34
CA GLY A 32 -5.39 6.11 -5.77
C GLY A 32 -6.42 5.01 -6.06
N ASP A 33 -6.38 4.48 -7.28
CA ASP A 33 -7.27 3.39 -7.70
C ASP A 33 -6.57 2.02 -7.64
N PHE A 34 -7.38 0.96 -7.56
CA PHE A 34 -6.87 -0.41 -7.64
C PHE A 34 -6.18 -0.66 -8.99
N MET A 35 -6.75 -0.15 -10.08
CA MET A 35 -6.19 -0.21 -11.43
C MET A 35 -6.15 1.20 -12.00
N SER A 36 -4.95 1.75 -12.16
CA SER A 36 -4.74 3.07 -12.73
C SER A 36 -4.86 3.03 -14.25
N PHE A 37 -5.54 4.02 -14.81
CA PHE A 37 -5.63 4.29 -16.26
C PHE A 37 -4.83 5.53 -16.68
N ALA A 38 -3.91 6.00 -15.82
CA ALA A 38 -3.14 7.21 -16.02
C ALA A 38 -3.99 8.50 -16.08
N THR A 39 -5.14 8.49 -15.42
CA THR A 39 -5.98 9.68 -15.25
C THR A 39 -5.61 10.44 -13.95
N PRO A 40 -5.90 11.74 -13.84
CA PRO A 40 -5.60 12.49 -12.64
C PRO A 40 -6.21 11.87 -11.37
N GLY A 41 -5.37 11.65 -10.34
CA GLY A 41 -5.79 11.06 -9.07
C GLY A 41 -5.87 9.53 -9.02
N ASP A 42 -5.51 8.82 -10.08
CA ASP A 42 -5.48 7.36 -10.12
C ASP A 42 -4.32 6.76 -9.33
N LEU A 43 -3.19 7.45 -9.32
CA LEU A 43 -2.00 7.03 -8.59
C LEU A 43 -2.10 7.46 -7.13
N PRO A 44 -1.46 6.72 -6.21
CA PRO A 44 -1.37 7.15 -4.83
C PRO A 44 -0.75 8.55 -4.71
N GLY A 45 -1.36 9.39 -3.90
CA GLY A 45 -0.80 10.65 -3.49
C GLY A 45 0.29 10.48 -2.42
N ASP A 46 0.63 11.59 -1.75
CA ASP A 46 1.50 11.53 -0.57
C ASP A 46 0.80 10.75 0.54
N ALA A 47 1.43 9.66 1.02
CA ALA A 47 0.83 8.76 2.00
C ALA A 47 0.62 9.40 3.39
N ARG A 48 1.08 10.65 3.61
CA ARG A 48 0.77 11.46 4.78
C ARG A 48 -0.68 11.96 4.77
N LEU A 49 -1.28 12.08 3.58
CA LEU A 49 -2.65 12.60 3.42
C LEU A 49 -3.70 11.67 4.03
N ASP A 50 -3.41 10.38 4.18
CA ASP A 50 -4.30 9.44 4.87
C ASP A 50 -4.32 9.67 6.40
N GLY A 51 -3.39 10.46 6.93
CA GLY A 51 -3.31 10.82 8.33
C GLY A 51 -2.88 9.68 9.25
N ALA A 52 -3.20 9.81 10.53
CA ALA A 52 -2.99 8.77 11.54
C ALA A 52 -4.04 7.65 11.37
N GLY A 53 -3.64 6.42 11.42
CA GLY A 53 -4.56 5.28 11.25
C GLY A 53 -3.84 3.99 10.92
N ALA A 54 -2.51 4.02 10.93
CA ALA A 54 -1.65 2.86 10.72
C ALA A 54 -0.59 2.73 11.82
N LEU A 55 -0.14 1.51 12.05
CA LEU A 55 1.12 1.27 12.72
C LEU A 55 2.24 1.56 11.75
N GLU A 56 3.18 2.39 12.15
CA GLU A 56 4.30 2.82 11.31
C GLU A 56 5.63 2.33 11.85
N PHE A 57 6.45 1.78 10.95
CA PHE A 57 7.77 1.25 11.27
C PHE A 57 8.79 1.84 10.31
N ARG A 58 9.75 2.60 10.83
CA ARG A 58 10.77 3.33 10.05
C ARG A 58 12.14 2.72 10.20
N SER A 59 12.88 2.60 9.09
CA SER A 59 14.31 2.30 9.12
C SER A 59 15.12 3.53 9.54
N ALA A 60 16.40 3.32 9.86
CA ALA A 60 17.39 4.40 9.78
C ALA A 60 17.45 4.94 8.33
N PRO A 61 17.94 6.19 8.11
CA PRO A 61 18.21 6.68 6.78
C PRO A 61 19.18 5.75 6.04
N CYS A 62 18.92 5.50 4.75
CA CYS A 62 19.78 4.66 3.95
C CYS A 62 21.13 5.33 3.69
N GLU A 63 22.23 4.69 4.05
CA GLU A 63 23.59 5.17 3.78
C GLU A 63 23.99 5.00 2.31
N ALA A 64 23.36 4.07 1.60
CA ALA A 64 23.50 3.83 0.18
C ALA A 64 22.12 3.65 -0.46
N ALA A 65 21.99 3.93 -1.75
CA ALA A 65 20.75 3.68 -2.48
C ALA A 65 20.42 2.18 -2.47
N LEU A 66 19.14 1.85 -2.30
CA LEU A 66 18.67 0.47 -2.31
C LEU A 66 17.87 0.21 -3.60
N ASP A 67 18.36 -0.72 -4.42
CA ASP A 67 17.63 -1.19 -5.61
C ASP A 67 16.69 -2.34 -5.21
N ILE A 68 15.42 -2.04 -5.04
CA ILE A 68 14.37 -3.02 -4.72
C ILE A 68 13.85 -3.58 -6.04
N LEU A 69 13.93 -4.91 -6.22
CA LEU A 69 13.44 -5.56 -7.45
C LEU A 69 12.78 -6.89 -7.11
N GLY A 70 11.47 -6.94 -7.22
CA GLY A 70 10.65 -8.12 -6.92
C GLY A 70 9.54 -7.83 -5.93
N GLN A 71 9.11 -8.86 -5.19
CA GLN A 71 8.03 -8.76 -4.21
C GLN A 71 8.61 -8.73 -2.79
N ALA A 72 8.35 -7.63 -2.08
CA ALA A 72 8.60 -7.58 -0.65
C ALA A 72 7.60 -8.48 0.08
N ARG A 73 8.04 -9.07 1.19
CA ARG A 73 7.26 -10.02 2.00
C ARG A 73 7.25 -9.58 3.45
N LEU A 74 6.05 -9.50 4.01
CA LEU A 74 5.83 -9.31 5.44
C LEU A 74 5.37 -10.62 6.06
N ARG A 75 6.04 -11.03 7.13
CA ARG A 75 5.57 -12.08 8.04
C ARG A 75 5.22 -11.43 9.34
N LEU A 76 3.97 -11.54 9.73
CA LEU A 76 3.38 -10.79 10.81
C LEU A 76 2.79 -11.72 11.86
N ARG A 77 3.09 -11.44 13.13
CA ARG A 77 2.37 -12.02 14.26
C ARG A 77 1.41 -10.97 14.79
N VAL A 78 0.12 -11.15 14.51
CA VAL A 78 -0.91 -10.16 14.80
C VAL A 78 -2.12 -10.79 15.48
N ALA A 79 -2.85 -10.01 16.25
CA ALA A 79 -4.15 -10.38 16.80
C ALA A 79 -5.18 -9.35 16.34
N ALA A 80 -6.44 -9.79 16.18
CA ALA A 80 -7.58 -8.91 15.95
C ALA A 80 -8.57 -9.05 17.11
N ASP A 81 -9.28 -7.96 17.43
CA ASP A 81 -10.33 -7.99 18.46
C ASP A 81 -11.69 -8.47 17.93
N LYS A 82 -11.76 -8.83 16.66
CA LYS A 82 -12.96 -9.29 15.96
C LYS A 82 -12.70 -10.60 15.21
N PRO A 83 -13.76 -11.39 14.95
CA PRO A 83 -13.62 -12.64 14.21
C PRO A 83 -13.33 -12.46 12.73
N GLN A 84 -13.54 -11.25 12.18
CA GLN A 84 -13.25 -10.89 10.80
C GLN A 84 -12.33 -9.69 10.77
N ALA A 85 -11.21 -9.81 10.07
CA ALA A 85 -10.23 -8.73 9.97
C ALA A 85 -9.55 -8.73 8.61
N MET A 86 -9.40 -7.53 8.07
CA MET A 86 -8.56 -7.25 6.91
C MET A 86 -7.28 -6.57 7.38
N LEU A 87 -6.20 -6.78 6.64
CA LEU A 87 -4.93 -6.14 6.91
C LEU A 87 -4.36 -5.58 5.61
N ALA A 88 -4.01 -4.31 5.62
CA ALA A 88 -3.30 -3.65 4.54
C ALA A 88 -1.87 -3.32 4.98
N ALA A 89 -0.92 -3.52 4.07
CA ALA A 89 0.47 -3.17 4.26
C ALA A 89 0.94 -2.28 3.10
N LEU A 90 1.57 -1.16 3.43
CA LEU A 90 2.21 -0.28 2.47
C LEU A 90 3.71 -0.28 2.71
N LEU A 91 4.48 -0.49 1.64
CA LEU A 91 5.90 -0.17 1.57
C LEU A 91 6.04 1.24 1.03
N VAL A 92 6.70 2.10 1.76
CA VAL A 92 6.75 3.54 1.49
C VAL A 92 8.20 4.02 1.50
N ASP A 93 8.53 4.89 0.57
CA ASP A 93 9.72 5.72 0.58
C ASP A 93 9.42 7.00 1.37
N GLU A 94 10.09 7.19 2.49
CA GLU A 94 10.03 8.43 3.26
C GLU A 94 11.28 9.26 2.98
N ALA A 95 11.08 10.38 2.28
CA ALA A 95 12.14 11.32 1.94
C ALA A 95 12.62 12.12 3.17
N PRO A 96 13.80 12.77 3.12
CA PRO A 96 14.32 13.57 4.23
C PRO A 96 13.43 14.74 4.66
N ASP A 97 12.62 15.28 3.77
CA ASP A 97 11.60 16.31 4.04
C ASP A 97 10.29 15.75 4.60
N GLY A 98 10.22 14.44 4.78
CA GLY A 98 9.07 13.71 5.28
C GLY A 98 8.02 13.36 4.22
N ALA A 99 8.22 13.72 2.93
CA ALA A 99 7.32 13.27 1.85
C ALA A 99 7.30 11.75 1.76
N GLN A 100 6.11 11.17 1.51
CA GLN A 100 5.91 9.73 1.56
C GLN A 100 5.34 9.21 0.24
N THR A 101 6.15 8.45 -0.49
CA THR A 101 5.77 7.83 -1.76
C THR A 101 5.49 6.34 -1.57
N VAL A 102 4.30 5.88 -1.95
CA VAL A 102 3.97 4.44 -1.90
C VAL A 102 4.74 3.71 -2.99
N ILE A 103 5.58 2.75 -2.58
CA ILE A 103 6.37 1.90 -3.49
C ILE A 103 5.56 0.66 -3.90
N ALA A 104 4.96 0.01 -2.92
CA ALA A 104 4.16 -1.19 -3.12
C ALA A 104 3.15 -1.35 -2.00
N ARG A 105 2.09 -2.09 -2.27
CA ARG A 105 1.04 -2.43 -1.31
C ARG A 105 0.70 -3.91 -1.38
N GLY A 106 0.18 -4.45 -0.29
CA GLY A 106 -0.31 -5.81 -0.21
C GLY A 106 -1.41 -5.91 0.82
N PHE A 107 -2.25 -6.93 0.70
CA PHE A 107 -3.44 -7.09 1.52
C PHE A 107 -3.57 -8.54 1.98
N ALA A 108 -4.15 -8.75 3.15
CA ALA A 108 -4.53 -10.06 3.64
C ALA A 108 -5.93 -10.01 4.26
N ASN A 109 -6.72 -11.02 3.94
CA ASN A 109 -7.92 -11.36 4.71
C ASN A 109 -7.51 -12.39 5.76
N LEU A 110 -7.53 -12.00 7.03
CA LEU A 110 -7.08 -12.88 8.11
C LEU A 110 -7.99 -14.08 8.36
N MET A 111 -9.14 -14.16 7.69
CA MET A 111 -9.99 -15.37 7.71
C MET A 111 -9.54 -16.44 6.69
N HIS A 112 -8.58 -16.13 5.82
CA HIS A 112 -8.12 -17.04 4.77
C HIS A 112 -6.64 -17.42 4.93
N LEU A 113 -6.17 -17.56 6.17
CA LEU A 113 -4.78 -17.92 6.45
C LEU A 113 -4.43 -19.34 6.00
N ASP A 114 -5.43 -20.23 6.00
CA ASP A 114 -5.29 -21.62 5.59
C ASP A 114 -5.54 -21.85 4.08
N GLY A 115 -5.68 -20.78 3.31
CA GLY A 115 -5.91 -20.78 1.88
C GLY A 115 -7.20 -20.07 1.44
N PRO A 116 -7.33 -19.75 0.14
CA PRO A 116 -8.43 -18.91 -0.36
C PRO A 116 -9.81 -19.58 -0.28
N GLU A 117 -9.86 -20.91 -0.25
CA GLU A 117 -11.10 -21.69 -0.24
C GLU A 117 -11.64 -21.93 1.17
N GLN A 118 -10.79 -21.79 2.20
CA GLN A 118 -11.15 -22.05 3.58
C GLN A 118 -11.34 -20.76 4.35
N VAL A 119 -12.56 -20.54 4.85
CA VAL A 119 -12.89 -19.41 5.71
C VAL A 119 -12.84 -19.86 7.18
N THR A 120 -11.86 -19.36 7.92
CA THR A 120 -11.71 -19.65 9.35
C THR A 120 -11.83 -18.35 10.15
N PRO A 121 -12.93 -18.12 10.87
CA PRO A 121 -13.06 -16.95 11.73
C PRO A 121 -11.96 -16.92 12.79
N LEU A 122 -11.44 -15.73 13.05
CA LEU A 122 -10.44 -15.52 14.09
C LEU A 122 -11.05 -15.70 15.48
N SER A 123 -10.22 -16.17 16.43
CA SER A 123 -10.54 -16.07 17.86
C SER A 123 -10.06 -14.70 18.36
N PRO A 124 -10.98 -13.78 18.74
CA PRO A 124 -10.62 -12.43 19.16
C PRO A 124 -9.52 -12.40 20.23
N GLY A 125 -8.52 -11.56 20.00
CA GLY A 125 -7.35 -11.41 20.89
C GLY A 125 -6.29 -12.51 20.79
N THR A 126 -6.55 -13.58 20.02
CA THR A 126 -5.57 -14.67 19.83
C THR A 126 -4.62 -14.31 18.70
N PRO A 127 -3.29 -14.30 18.92
CA PRO A 127 -2.31 -14.02 17.87
C PRO A 127 -2.31 -15.11 16.79
N VAL A 128 -2.24 -14.67 15.52
CA VAL A 128 -2.08 -15.53 14.34
C VAL A 128 -0.85 -15.10 13.55
N GLU A 129 -0.30 -16.05 12.78
CA GLU A 129 0.76 -15.77 11.82
C GLU A 129 0.12 -15.45 10.47
N ALA A 130 0.45 -14.29 9.91
CA ALA A 130 -0.03 -13.86 8.61
C ALA A 130 1.13 -13.52 7.69
N GLU A 131 1.01 -13.87 6.43
CA GLU A 131 1.97 -13.48 5.40
C GLU A 131 1.30 -12.56 4.39
N ILE A 132 1.95 -11.42 4.08
CA ILE A 132 1.52 -10.49 3.04
C ILE A 132 2.64 -10.38 2.00
N LEU A 133 2.33 -10.78 0.77
CA LEU A 133 3.16 -10.45 -0.39
C LEU A 133 2.70 -9.10 -0.94
N LEU A 134 3.63 -8.14 -1.00
CA LEU A 134 3.37 -6.85 -1.62
C LEU A 134 3.46 -6.99 -3.15
N HIS A 135 2.84 -6.09 -3.88
CA HIS A 135 2.95 -6.06 -5.33
C HIS A 135 4.42 -6.03 -5.77
N ALA A 136 4.73 -6.72 -6.85
CA ALA A 136 6.06 -6.70 -7.44
C ALA A 136 6.42 -5.28 -7.89
N THR A 137 7.65 -4.86 -7.61
CA THR A 137 8.11 -3.53 -7.95
C THR A 137 9.57 -3.52 -8.38
N GLY A 138 9.94 -2.51 -9.18
CA GLY A 138 11.30 -2.09 -9.44
C GLY A 138 11.46 -0.65 -8.98
N TYR A 139 12.13 -0.43 -7.86
CA TYR A 139 12.24 0.89 -7.24
C TYR A 139 13.63 1.13 -6.68
N ARG A 140 14.19 2.32 -6.92
CA ARG A 140 15.44 2.76 -6.29
C ARG A 140 15.13 3.72 -5.17
N LEU A 141 15.35 3.29 -3.92
CA LEU A 141 15.29 4.15 -2.75
C LEU A 141 16.58 4.97 -2.66
N PRO A 142 16.53 6.31 -2.67
CA PRO A 142 17.72 7.16 -2.66
C PRO A 142 18.47 7.14 -1.32
N VAL A 143 19.73 7.60 -1.33
CA VAL A 143 20.51 7.85 -0.11
C VAL A 143 19.79 8.88 0.76
N GLY A 144 19.82 8.69 2.07
CA GLY A 144 19.17 9.56 3.06
C GLY A 144 17.66 9.32 3.24
N HIS A 145 17.02 8.61 2.32
CA HIS A 145 15.62 8.20 2.47
C HIS A 145 15.49 7.02 3.45
N ARG A 146 14.27 6.73 3.87
CA ARG A 146 13.94 5.64 4.79
C ARG A 146 12.96 4.68 4.16
N VAL A 147 13.13 3.40 4.46
CA VAL A 147 12.06 2.40 4.28
C VAL A 147 11.05 2.61 5.40
N LEU A 148 9.79 2.79 5.03
CA LEU A 148 8.67 2.89 5.97
C LEU A 148 7.66 1.80 5.63
N ILE A 149 7.21 1.06 6.65
CA ILE A 149 6.07 0.15 6.57
C ILE A 149 4.91 0.77 7.34
N LYS A 150 3.75 0.81 6.70
CA LYS A 150 2.47 1.16 7.33
C LYS A 150 1.55 -0.06 7.34
N LEU A 151 1.01 -0.42 8.50
CA LEU A 151 0.04 -1.50 8.68
C LEU A 151 -1.28 -0.94 9.18
N SER A 152 -2.38 -1.30 8.54
CA SER A 152 -3.72 -0.79 8.85
C SER A 152 -4.78 -1.87 8.72
N SER A 153 -5.90 -1.73 9.44
CA SER A 153 -7.05 -2.64 9.36
C SER A 153 -8.09 -2.22 8.32
N ALA A 154 -7.84 -1.14 7.57
CA ALA A 154 -8.67 -0.65 6.48
C ALA A 154 -7.80 0.06 5.44
N TYR A 155 -8.20 0.04 4.17
CA TYR A 155 -7.58 0.79 3.08
C TYR A 155 -8.60 0.97 1.94
N TRP A 156 -9.74 1.57 2.28
CA TRP A 156 -10.84 1.77 1.33
C TRP A 156 -10.59 3.00 0.43
N PRO A 157 -10.93 2.95 -0.89
CA PRO A 157 -11.78 1.94 -1.55
C PRO A 157 -11.04 0.72 -2.10
N ILE A 158 -9.73 0.63 -2.00
CA ILE A 158 -8.94 -0.44 -2.61
C ILE A 158 -9.16 -1.77 -1.90
N LEU A 159 -9.23 -1.74 -0.57
CA LEU A 159 -9.55 -2.89 0.25
C LEU A 159 -10.97 -2.74 0.80
N TRP A 160 -11.83 -3.75 0.58
CA TRP A 160 -13.16 -3.76 1.15
C TRP A 160 -13.09 -3.76 2.68
N PRO A 161 -13.82 -2.87 3.37
CA PRO A 161 -13.73 -2.78 4.82
C PRO A 161 -14.32 -4.00 5.51
N SER A 162 -13.82 -4.29 6.72
CA SER A 162 -14.45 -5.25 7.63
C SER A 162 -15.85 -4.77 8.01
N PRO A 163 -16.78 -5.68 8.39
CA PRO A 163 -18.17 -5.31 8.73
C PRO A 163 -18.28 -4.31 9.88
N GLU A 164 -17.30 -4.27 10.75
CA GLU A 164 -17.19 -3.37 11.88
C GLU A 164 -15.74 -2.90 12.08
N PRO A 165 -15.48 -1.80 12.81
CA PRO A 165 -14.12 -1.37 13.11
C PRO A 165 -13.34 -2.46 13.83
N VAL A 166 -12.14 -2.76 13.35
CA VAL A 166 -11.27 -3.80 13.89
C VAL A 166 -10.00 -3.17 14.45
N ARG A 167 -9.67 -3.57 15.70
CA ARG A 167 -8.36 -3.28 16.28
C ARG A 167 -7.40 -4.42 15.97
N ILE A 168 -6.32 -4.07 15.29
CA ILE A 168 -5.17 -4.96 15.08
C ILE A 168 -4.14 -4.68 16.16
N THR A 169 -3.60 -5.73 16.76
CA THR A 169 -2.51 -5.68 17.72
C THR A 169 -1.30 -6.45 17.18
N LEU A 170 -0.12 -5.86 17.25
CA LEU A 170 1.14 -6.45 16.84
C LEU A 170 2.11 -6.43 18.01
N THR A 171 2.78 -7.55 18.26
CA THR A 171 3.85 -7.65 19.25
C THR A 171 5.20 -7.34 18.59
N PRO A 172 5.88 -6.25 18.98
CA PRO A 172 7.17 -5.87 18.41
C PRO A 172 8.24 -6.97 18.52
N GLY A 173 9.10 -7.03 17.48
CA GLY A 173 10.19 -8.01 17.40
C GLY A 173 9.80 -9.39 16.87
N LEU A 174 8.51 -9.72 16.78
CA LEU A 174 8.02 -11.02 16.30
C LEU A 174 7.57 -11.01 14.82
N SER A 175 7.66 -9.85 14.17
CA SER A 175 7.28 -9.67 12.77
C SER A 175 8.47 -9.21 11.95
N GLN A 176 8.48 -9.56 10.66
CA GLN A 176 9.62 -9.31 9.76
C GLN A 176 9.19 -8.79 8.41
N LEU A 177 10.01 -7.90 7.84
CA LEU A 177 9.98 -7.48 6.45
C LEU A 177 11.20 -8.05 5.71
N SER A 178 10.97 -8.79 4.63
CA SER A 178 12.00 -9.21 3.68
C SER A 178 11.89 -8.33 2.43
N LEU A 179 12.96 -7.56 2.14
CA LEU A 179 13.06 -6.76 0.91
C LEU A 179 13.91 -7.51 -0.12
N PRO A 180 13.43 -7.66 -1.37
CA PRO A 180 14.20 -8.22 -2.47
C PRO A 180 15.15 -7.15 -3.02
N LEU A 181 16.37 -7.14 -2.55
CA LEU A 181 17.40 -6.21 -3.02
C LEU A 181 18.16 -6.80 -4.20
N ARG A 182 18.24 -6.04 -5.29
CA ARG A 182 19.05 -6.37 -6.45
C ARG A 182 20.52 -6.21 -6.08
N GLN A 183 21.29 -7.28 -6.24
CA GLN A 183 22.74 -7.18 -6.16
C GLN A 183 23.31 -6.65 -7.49
N ALA A 184 24.31 -5.78 -7.39
CA ALA A 184 25.06 -5.34 -8.56
C ALA A 184 25.78 -6.56 -9.18
N VAL A 185 25.54 -6.80 -10.46
CA VAL A 185 26.26 -7.82 -11.25
C VAL A 185 27.35 -7.09 -12.01
N ALA A 186 28.61 -7.46 -11.74
CA ALA A 186 29.80 -6.76 -12.30
C ALA A 186 29.78 -6.74 -13.85
N ASP A 187 29.30 -7.78 -14.50
CA ASP A 187 29.24 -7.93 -15.95
C ASP A 187 27.80 -7.99 -16.46
N ALA A 188 26.90 -7.18 -15.87
CA ALA A 188 25.54 -7.12 -16.35
C ALA A 188 25.51 -6.69 -17.83
N PRO A 189 24.84 -7.44 -18.73
CA PRO A 189 24.75 -7.04 -20.12
C PRO A 189 24.07 -5.67 -20.22
N THR A 190 24.61 -4.82 -21.09
CA THR A 190 23.97 -3.53 -21.40
C THR A 190 22.54 -3.79 -21.87
N PRO A 191 21.53 -3.12 -21.28
CA PRO A 191 20.16 -3.30 -21.72
C PRO A 191 20.05 -3.03 -23.23
N ARG A 192 19.42 -3.96 -23.95
CA ARG A 192 19.16 -3.75 -25.38
C ARG A 192 18.25 -2.53 -25.54
N ALA A 193 18.63 -1.60 -26.38
CA ALA A 193 17.73 -0.52 -26.78
C ALA A 193 16.51 -1.15 -27.48
N LEU A 194 15.33 -0.87 -26.96
CA LEU A 194 14.09 -1.26 -27.60
C LEU A 194 13.76 -0.23 -28.68
N PRO A 195 13.27 -0.65 -29.87
CA PRO A 195 12.74 0.29 -30.84
C PRO A 195 11.55 1.04 -30.25
N ALA A 196 11.20 2.17 -30.84
CA ALA A 196 9.95 2.83 -30.53
C ALA A 196 8.78 1.85 -30.72
N PRO A 197 7.76 1.85 -29.84
CA PRO A 197 6.61 0.99 -30.03
C PRO A 197 5.90 1.33 -31.35
N ASP A 198 5.48 0.30 -32.07
CA ASP A 198 4.63 0.47 -33.25
C ASP A 198 3.30 1.09 -32.80
N ALA A 199 3.02 2.27 -33.30
CA ALA A 199 1.74 2.93 -33.07
C ALA A 199 0.99 3.01 -34.42
N PRO A 200 -0.19 2.38 -34.54
CA PRO A 200 -1.01 2.59 -35.72
C PRO A 200 -1.41 4.07 -35.82
N PRO A 201 -1.56 4.60 -37.04
CA PRO A 201 -2.04 5.96 -37.20
C PRO A 201 -3.39 6.13 -36.48
N GLN A 202 -3.45 7.11 -35.60
CA GLN A 202 -4.71 7.41 -34.91
C GLN A 202 -5.70 7.98 -35.94
N PRO A 203 -6.96 7.55 -35.91
CA PRO A 203 -7.99 8.17 -36.74
C PRO A 203 -8.10 9.66 -36.40
N ALA A 204 -8.22 10.49 -37.41
CA ALA A 204 -8.47 11.91 -37.20
C ALA A 204 -9.83 12.09 -36.50
N MET A 205 -9.80 12.68 -35.33
CA MET A 205 -10.99 12.89 -34.48
C MET A 205 -11.05 14.35 -34.06
N THR A 206 -12.24 14.95 -34.17
CA THR A 206 -12.49 16.28 -33.63
C THR A 206 -13.15 16.14 -32.24
N GLN A 207 -12.57 16.81 -31.24
CA GLN A 207 -13.20 16.90 -29.94
C GLN A 207 -14.40 17.86 -30.01
N ILE A 208 -15.60 17.31 -29.87
CA ILE A 208 -16.87 18.05 -29.90
C ILE A 208 -17.20 18.63 -28.54
N ARG A 209 -16.87 17.89 -27.47
CA ARG A 209 -17.08 18.31 -26.09
C ARG A 209 -15.95 17.81 -25.22
N GLU A 210 -15.43 18.65 -24.35
CA GLU A 210 -14.44 18.26 -23.37
C GLU A 210 -14.99 17.25 -22.38
N GLY A 211 -14.12 16.32 -21.98
CA GLY A 211 -14.39 15.41 -20.88
C GLY A 211 -14.28 16.12 -19.54
N ARG A 212 -14.88 15.52 -18.51
CA ARG A 212 -14.80 15.99 -17.13
C ARG A 212 -14.52 14.83 -16.21
N MET A 213 -13.56 14.99 -15.31
CA MET A 213 -13.26 14.03 -14.28
C MET A 213 -13.33 14.72 -12.92
N GLU A 214 -14.06 14.13 -12.00
CA GLU A 214 -14.15 14.59 -10.62
C GLU A 214 -14.02 13.40 -9.69
N ARG A 215 -13.25 13.59 -8.62
CA ARG A 215 -13.16 12.64 -7.52
C ARG A 215 -13.27 13.41 -6.21
N GLY A 216 -14.10 12.94 -5.33
CA GLY A 216 -14.32 13.59 -4.05
C GLY A 216 -14.77 12.63 -2.96
N TRP A 217 -14.54 13.05 -1.75
CA TRP A 217 -14.97 12.40 -0.53
C TRP A 217 -15.97 13.31 0.19
N GLN A 218 -17.03 12.72 0.69
CA GLN A 218 -18.03 13.41 1.50
C GLN A 218 -18.23 12.63 2.79
N PHE A 219 -18.06 13.29 3.91
CA PHE A 219 -18.36 12.75 5.24
C PHE A 219 -19.63 13.42 5.78
N ASP A 220 -20.62 12.60 6.10
CA ASP A 220 -21.83 13.04 6.81
C ASP A 220 -21.61 12.85 8.30
N ALA A 221 -21.39 13.96 9.01
CA ALA A 221 -21.08 13.94 10.45
C ALA A 221 -22.23 13.46 11.33
N LEU A 222 -23.50 13.50 10.86
CA LEU A 222 -24.66 13.07 11.64
C LEU A 222 -24.83 11.55 11.57
N SER A 223 -24.65 10.97 10.39
CA SER A 223 -24.81 9.52 10.19
C SER A 223 -23.48 8.75 10.27
N GLY A 224 -22.33 9.45 10.30
CA GLY A 224 -21.00 8.84 10.19
C GLY A 224 -20.70 8.25 8.81
N LYS A 225 -21.53 8.54 7.81
CA LYS A 225 -21.42 7.96 6.48
C LYS A 225 -20.30 8.61 5.69
N LEU A 226 -19.41 7.79 5.14
CA LEU A 226 -18.37 8.21 4.21
C LEU A 226 -18.74 7.79 2.78
N ILE A 227 -18.71 8.74 1.85
CA ILE A 227 -19.05 8.54 0.45
C ILE A 227 -17.82 8.89 -0.40
N ASN A 228 -17.35 7.95 -1.21
CA ASN A 228 -16.45 8.22 -2.32
C ASN A 228 -17.31 8.41 -3.57
N ARG A 229 -17.09 9.50 -4.27
CA ARG A 229 -17.73 9.79 -5.54
C ARG A 229 -16.68 10.00 -6.60
N THR A 230 -16.73 9.18 -7.64
CA THR A 230 -15.92 9.37 -8.85
C THR A 230 -16.87 9.60 -10.02
N TRP A 231 -16.66 10.69 -10.74
CA TRP A 231 -17.36 11.01 -11.99
C TRP A 231 -16.33 11.04 -13.11
N ILE A 232 -16.55 10.22 -14.12
CA ILE A 232 -15.67 10.15 -15.29
C ILE A 232 -16.55 10.33 -16.54
N ASP A 233 -16.28 11.38 -17.29
CA ASP A 233 -16.86 11.65 -18.59
C ASP A 233 -15.71 11.83 -19.58
N GLY A 234 -15.57 10.92 -20.52
CA GLY A 234 -14.49 10.94 -21.53
C GLY A 234 -14.63 12.05 -22.58
N GLY A 235 -15.68 12.85 -22.54
CA GLY A 235 -15.98 13.82 -23.59
C GLY A 235 -16.68 13.19 -24.80
N VAL A 236 -16.81 13.97 -25.86
CA VAL A 236 -17.40 13.52 -27.13
C VAL A 236 -16.43 13.82 -28.26
N PHE A 237 -16.15 12.82 -29.06
CA PHE A 237 -15.30 12.91 -30.25
C PHE A 237 -16.10 12.48 -31.47
N GLY A 238 -15.88 13.12 -32.59
CA GLY A 238 -16.44 12.77 -33.89
C GLY A 238 -15.36 12.65 -34.96
N PRO A 239 -15.65 11.94 -36.03
CA PRO A 239 -14.73 11.91 -37.18
C PRO A 239 -14.56 13.32 -37.75
N VAL A 240 -13.39 13.59 -38.32
CA VAL A 240 -13.10 14.81 -39.06
C VAL A 240 -13.72 14.73 -40.44
#